data_ff730082898941a0bfc224a86f7ac962
#
_entry.id   ff730082898941a0bfc224a86f7ac962
#
_cell.length_a   1.000
_cell.length_b   1.000
_cell.length_c   1.000
_cell.angle_alpha   90.00
_cell.angle_beta   90.00
_cell.angle_gamma   90.00
#
_symmetry.space_group_name_H-M   'P 1'
#
loop_
_entity.id
_entity.type
_entity.pdbx_description
1 polymer ?
#
loop_
_entity_poly.entity_id
_entity_poly.type
_entity_poly.pdbx_seq_one_letter_code
_entity_poly.pdbx_strand_id
1 'polypeptide(L)'
;VAVLDYGSGNVHSALRAVERAGAEVELTRDPQAVQEADGLLVPGVGAYASVMRALTEVGGTRWIGRRVAGGRPVLGICVGHQILFDAGVEHGERTAGVGLLPGVVEQVRSQVX
;
A
#
# COMPACT_ATOMS: atom_id res chain seq x y z
N VAL A 1 7.80 -7.94 10.99
CA VAL A 1 7.21 -7.22 9.86
C VAL A 1 5.69 -7.21 10.02
N ALA A 2 5.11 -6.05 9.95
CA ALA A 2 3.66 -5.91 9.98
C ALA A 2 3.13 -5.84 8.56
N VAL A 3 2.02 -6.52 8.31
CA VAL A 3 1.30 -6.41 7.04
C VAL A 3 0.02 -5.66 7.35
N LEU A 4 -0.18 -4.54 6.68
CA LEU A 4 -1.33 -3.69 6.96
C LEU A 4 -2.62 -4.36 6.49
N ASP A 5 -3.54 -4.56 7.42
CA ASP A 5 -4.83 -5.18 7.17
C ASP A 5 -5.87 -4.09 7.04
N TYR A 6 -6.18 -3.70 5.81
CA TYR A 6 -7.14 -2.63 5.60
C TYR A 6 -8.28 -3.06 4.66
N GLY A 7 -8.42 -4.35 4.50
CA GLY A 7 -9.54 -4.89 3.74
C GLY A 7 -9.33 -4.98 2.25
N SER A 8 -8.09 -4.79 1.79
CA SER A 8 -7.82 -4.88 0.37
C SER A 8 -7.21 -6.22 0.02
N GLY A 9 -7.83 -6.89 -0.91
CA GLY A 9 -7.23 -7.91 -1.70
C GLY A 9 -6.76 -9.17 -1.00
N ASN A 10 -5.83 -9.82 -1.64
CA ASN A 10 -5.37 -11.13 -1.23
C ASN A 10 -4.12 -11.00 -0.35
N VAL A 11 -4.36 -10.73 0.93
CA VAL A 11 -3.24 -10.53 1.85
C VAL A 11 -2.52 -11.83 2.18
N HIS A 12 -3.17 -12.98 2.00
CA HIS A 12 -2.52 -14.24 2.34
C HIS A 12 -1.29 -14.51 1.49
N SER A 13 -1.34 -14.14 0.21
CA SER A 13 -0.16 -14.31 -0.65
C SER A 13 1.00 -13.48 -0.16
N ALA A 14 0.73 -12.26 0.26
CA ALA A 14 1.78 -11.38 0.77
C ALA A 14 2.36 -11.93 2.06
N LEU A 15 1.49 -12.43 2.95
CA LEU A 15 1.94 -13.03 4.20
C LEU A 15 2.88 -14.20 3.95
N ARG A 16 2.48 -15.09 3.05
CA ARG A 16 3.29 -16.26 2.76
C ARG A 16 4.63 -15.90 2.16
N ALA A 17 4.64 -14.90 1.28
CA ALA A 17 5.90 -14.49 0.65
C ALA A 17 6.88 -13.98 1.67
N VAL A 18 6.40 -13.17 2.62
CA VAL A 18 7.26 -12.61 3.64
C VAL A 18 7.75 -13.70 4.59
N GLU A 19 6.87 -14.64 4.94
CA GLU A 19 7.25 -15.75 5.81
C GLU A 19 8.31 -16.62 5.16
N ARG A 20 8.18 -16.87 3.86
CA ARG A 20 9.18 -17.66 3.14
C ARG A 20 10.52 -16.98 3.12
N ALA A 21 10.53 -15.66 3.15
CA ALA A 21 11.78 -14.91 3.20
C ALA A 21 12.42 -14.94 4.57
N GLY A 22 11.79 -15.58 5.55
CA GLY A 22 12.36 -15.78 6.87
C GLY A 22 11.95 -14.76 7.90
N ALA A 23 11.00 -13.89 7.60
CA ALA A 23 10.56 -12.87 8.52
C ALA A 23 9.35 -13.32 9.32
N GLU A 24 9.25 -12.83 10.54
CA GLU A 24 8.03 -13.00 11.32
C GLU A 24 7.01 -11.96 10.84
N VAL A 25 5.78 -12.39 10.71
CA VAL A 25 4.74 -11.57 10.08
C VAL A 25 3.53 -11.45 10.97
N GLU A 26 3.00 -10.25 11.07
CA GLU A 26 1.76 -9.99 11.80
C GLU A 26 0.82 -9.20 10.90
N LEU A 27 -0.38 -9.73 10.68
CA LEU A 27 -1.41 -9.01 9.93
C LEU A 27 -2.15 -8.13 10.92
N THR A 28 -2.13 -6.81 10.72
CA THR A 28 -2.66 -5.93 11.75
C THR A 28 -3.18 -4.62 11.18
N ARG A 29 -4.16 -4.04 11.86
CA ARG A 29 -4.58 -2.66 11.64
C ARG A 29 -4.45 -1.83 12.92
N ASP A 30 -3.74 -2.35 13.89
CA ASP A 30 -3.48 -1.62 15.13
C ASP A 30 -2.44 -0.54 14.86
N PRO A 31 -2.76 0.74 15.07
CA PRO A 31 -1.80 1.81 14.75
C PRO A 31 -0.47 1.67 15.46
N GLN A 32 -0.48 1.21 16.71
CA GLN A 32 0.76 1.08 17.44
C GLN A 32 1.62 -0.03 16.85
N ALA A 33 1.02 -1.17 16.51
CA ALA A 33 1.76 -2.26 15.91
C ALA A 33 2.35 -1.84 14.56
N VAL A 34 1.58 -1.06 13.79
CA VAL A 34 2.05 -0.58 12.50
C VAL A 34 3.25 0.34 12.67
N GLN A 35 3.21 1.22 13.67
CA GLN A 35 4.29 2.18 13.86
C GLN A 35 5.55 1.53 14.42
N GLU A 36 5.42 0.51 15.25
CA GLU A 36 6.55 -0.07 15.95
C GLU A 36 7.24 -1.20 15.20
N ALA A 37 6.63 -1.73 14.16
CA ALA A 37 7.20 -2.85 13.43
C ALA A 37 8.52 -2.47 12.76
N ASP A 38 9.40 -3.45 12.61
CA ASP A 38 10.65 -3.24 11.89
C ASP A 38 10.42 -2.84 10.45
N GLY A 39 9.41 -3.41 9.82
CA GLY A 39 9.03 -3.06 8.46
C GLY A 39 7.53 -3.13 8.31
N LEU A 40 6.99 -2.34 7.40
CA LEU A 40 5.56 -2.34 7.10
C LEU A 40 5.35 -2.71 5.64
N LEU A 41 4.52 -3.72 5.41
CA LEU A 41 4.15 -4.14 4.08
C LEU A 41 2.74 -3.64 3.79
N VAL A 42 2.56 -2.97 2.67
CA VAL A 42 1.26 -2.46 2.25
C VAL A 42 0.84 -3.20 0.99
N PRO A 43 0.02 -4.23 1.11
CA PRO A 43 -0.48 -4.93 -0.07
C PRO A 43 -1.67 -4.18 -0.66
N GLY A 44 -2.00 -4.48 -1.90
CA GLY A 44 -3.20 -3.90 -2.49
C GLY A 44 -3.48 -4.54 -3.83
N VAL A 45 -4.73 -4.90 -4.05
CA VAL A 45 -5.17 -5.40 -5.36
C VAL A 45 -6.48 -4.74 -5.70
N GLY A 46 -6.74 -4.63 -7.00
CA GLY A 46 -7.97 -4.06 -7.48
C GLY A 46 -7.79 -2.63 -7.96
N ALA A 47 -8.89 -1.93 -8.06
CA ALA A 47 -8.87 -0.57 -8.59
C ALA A 47 -8.19 0.39 -7.61
N TYR A 48 -7.44 1.33 -8.17
CA TYR A 48 -6.72 2.32 -7.38
C TYR A 48 -7.65 3.05 -6.41
N ALA A 49 -8.80 3.50 -6.90
CA ALA A 49 -9.72 4.26 -6.05
C ALA A 49 -10.26 3.41 -4.90
N SER A 50 -10.54 2.13 -5.16
CA SER A 50 -11.04 1.25 -4.11
C SER A 50 -10.00 1.01 -3.03
N VAL A 51 -8.75 0.82 -3.45
CA VAL A 51 -7.66 0.59 -2.49
C VAL A 51 -7.45 1.85 -1.65
N MET A 52 -7.45 3.02 -2.27
CA MET A 52 -7.28 4.26 -1.52
C MET A 52 -8.41 4.49 -0.54
N ARG A 53 -9.66 4.17 -0.96
CA ARG A 53 -10.80 4.34 -0.06
C ARG A 53 -10.65 3.45 1.17
N ALA A 54 -10.31 2.18 0.96
CA ALA A 54 -10.15 1.25 2.07
C ALA A 54 -9.02 1.68 3.01
N LEU A 55 -7.91 2.11 2.43
CA LEU A 55 -6.77 2.54 3.22
C LEU A 55 -7.10 3.78 4.06
N THR A 56 -7.80 4.73 3.45
CA THR A 56 -8.16 5.96 4.15
C THR A 56 -9.11 5.68 5.31
N GLU A 57 -10.04 4.74 5.11
CA GLU A 57 -11.04 4.45 6.14
C GLU A 57 -10.42 3.93 7.44
N VAL A 58 -9.31 3.20 7.35
CA VAL A 58 -8.67 2.72 8.58
C VAL A 58 -7.61 3.68 9.12
N GLY A 59 -7.37 4.79 8.42
CA GLY A 59 -6.35 5.74 8.83
C GLY A 59 -4.96 5.40 8.33
N GLY A 60 -4.88 4.47 7.38
CA GLY A 60 -3.58 3.97 6.93
C GLY A 60 -2.71 4.99 6.24
N THR A 61 -3.31 5.98 5.58
CA THR A 61 -2.50 7.01 4.93
C THR A 61 -1.67 7.78 5.94
N ARG A 62 -2.25 8.05 7.10
CA ARG A 62 -1.51 8.74 8.17
C ARG A 62 -0.40 7.87 8.72
N TRP A 63 -0.68 6.61 8.93
CA TRP A 63 0.32 5.69 9.48
C TRP A 63 1.52 5.53 8.56
N ILE A 64 1.24 5.37 7.27
CA ILE A 64 2.32 5.24 6.29
C ILE A 64 3.17 6.50 6.27
N GLY A 65 2.52 7.66 6.27
CA GLY A 65 3.22 8.93 6.27
C GLY A 65 4.13 9.09 7.48
N ARG A 66 3.66 8.68 8.65
CA ARG A 66 4.45 8.78 9.86
C ARG A 66 5.67 7.88 9.82
N ARG A 67 5.50 6.67 9.30
CA ARG A 67 6.64 5.75 9.21
C ARG A 67 7.72 6.30 8.28
N VAL A 68 7.30 6.82 7.13
CA VAL A 68 8.25 7.37 6.17
C VAL A 68 8.94 8.61 6.75
N ALA A 69 8.18 9.47 7.40
CA ALA A 69 8.76 10.66 8.02
C ALA A 69 9.76 10.31 9.11
N GLY A 70 9.53 9.20 9.79
CA GLY A 70 10.45 8.73 10.83
C GLY A 70 11.59 7.87 10.31
N GLY A 71 11.68 7.69 9.00
CA GLY A 71 12.76 6.90 8.42
C GLY A 71 12.58 5.40 8.53
N ARG A 72 11.37 4.93 8.79
CA ARG A 72 11.12 3.51 8.94
C ARG A 72 10.66 2.89 7.62
N PRO A 73 11.10 1.68 7.30
CA PRO A 73 10.81 1.09 5.98
C PRO A 73 9.33 0.81 5.75
N VAL A 74 8.89 1.10 4.53
CA VAL A 74 7.56 0.76 4.04
C VAL A 74 7.72 0.14 2.66
N LEU A 75 7.13 -1.03 2.45
CA LEU A 75 7.16 -1.69 1.15
C LEU A 75 5.76 -1.85 0.62
N GLY A 76 5.48 -1.25 -0.52
CA GLY A 76 4.20 -1.41 -1.19
C GLY A 76 4.29 -2.50 -2.26
N ILE A 77 3.25 -3.29 -2.38
CA ILE A 77 3.20 -4.39 -3.35
C ILE A 77 1.98 -4.23 -4.23
N CYS A 78 2.17 -4.31 -5.54
CA CYS A 78 1.11 -4.18 -6.54
C CYS A 78 0.44 -2.81 -6.38
N VAL A 79 -0.87 -2.77 -6.25
CA VAL A 79 -1.56 -1.49 -6.09
C VAL A 79 -1.12 -0.80 -4.80
N GLY A 80 -0.70 -1.57 -3.78
CA GLY A 80 -0.14 -0.97 -2.58
C GLY A 80 1.10 -0.13 -2.85
N HIS A 81 1.87 -0.48 -3.87
CA HIS A 81 2.98 0.36 -4.31
C HIS A 81 2.48 1.58 -5.08
N GLN A 82 1.48 1.37 -5.93
CA GLN A 82 0.99 2.44 -6.78
C GLN A 82 0.35 3.58 -6.00
N ILE A 83 -0.33 3.26 -4.89
CA ILE A 83 -1.01 4.30 -4.11
C ILE A 83 -0.06 5.20 -3.36
N LEU A 84 1.23 4.87 -3.30
CA LEU A 84 2.21 5.74 -2.66
C LEU A 84 2.49 7.00 -3.48
N PHE A 85 2.11 7.01 -4.75
CA PHE A 85 2.34 8.15 -5.63
C PHE A 85 1.32 9.25 -5.38
N ASP A 86 1.44 10.34 -6.12
CA ASP A 86 0.57 11.49 -5.92
C ASP A 86 -0.89 11.19 -6.27
N ALA A 87 -1.11 10.42 -7.33
CA ALA A 87 -2.46 10.14 -7.79
C ALA A 87 -2.45 8.96 -8.75
N GLY A 88 -3.62 8.40 -8.97
CA GLY A 88 -3.81 7.39 -10.00
C GLY A 88 -4.94 7.76 -10.91
N VAL A 89 -4.81 7.39 -12.19
CA VAL A 89 -5.86 7.65 -13.17
C VAL A 89 -6.25 6.32 -13.79
N GLU A 90 -7.51 5.93 -13.59
CA GLU A 90 -8.07 4.72 -14.17
C GLU A 90 -9.42 5.03 -14.75
N HIS A 91 -9.64 4.60 -15.99
CA HIS A 91 -10.94 4.75 -16.64
C HIS A 91 -11.42 6.20 -16.57
N GLY A 92 -10.52 7.15 -16.73
CA GLY A 92 -10.85 8.56 -16.73
C GLY A 92 -11.06 9.17 -15.37
N GLU A 93 -10.94 8.38 -14.31
CA GLU A 93 -11.14 8.90 -12.96
C GLU A 93 -9.78 9.10 -12.29
N ARG A 94 -9.56 10.30 -11.74
CA ARG A 94 -8.34 10.62 -11.02
C ARG A 94 -8.60 10.52 -9.53
N THR A 95 -7.74 9.79 -8.83
CA THR A 95 -7.85 9.59 -7.38
C THR A 95 -6.54 10.00 -6.73
N ALA A 96 -6.62 10.81 -5.69
CA ALA A 96 -5.42 11.19 -4.94
C ALA A 96 -4.85 9.99 -4.22
N GLY A 97 -3.53 9.84 -4.27
CA GLY A 97 -2.83 8.78 -3.54
C GLY A 97 -2.28 9.29 -2.22
N VAL A 98 -1.37 8.52 -1.65
CA VAL A 98 -0.74 8.90 -0.37
C VAL A 98 0.21 10.08 -0.55
N GLY A 99 0.80 10.21 -1.74
CA GLY A 99 1.59 11.38 -2.05
C GLY A 99 3.02 11.37 -1.55
N LEU A 100 3.59 10.19 -1.32
CA LEU A 100 4.97 10.10 -0.85
C LEU A 100 5.97 10.05 -1.98
N LEU A 101 5.56 9.58 -3.15
CA LEU A 101 6.42 9.50 -4.32
C LEU A 101 5.83 10.39 -5.41
N PRO A 102 6.65 11.17 -6.10
CA PRO A 102 6.11 12.05 -7.14
C PRO A 102 5.66 11.25 -8.36
N GLY A 103 4.59 11.70 -8.95
CA GLY A 103 4.13 11.11 -10.19
C GLY A 103 2.68 10.67 -10.13
N VAL A 104 2.18 10.31 -11.29
CA VAL A 104 0.81 9.86 -11.46
C VAL A 104 0.82 8.49 -12.10
N VAL A 105 0.08 7.55 -11.50
CA VAL A 105 -0.03 6.19 -12.03
C VAL A 105 -1.12 6.17 -13.08
N GLU A 106 -0.79 5.70 -14.27
CA GLU A 106 -1.72 5.66 -15.40
C GLU A 106 -1.71 4.29 -16.02
N GLN A 107 -2.81 3.97 -16.69
CA GLN A 107 -2.87 2.72 -17.44
C GLN A 107 -1.89 2.77 -18.59
N VAL A 108 -1.20 1.65 -18.80
CA VAL A 108 -0.32 1.55 -19.93
C VAL A 108 -1.15 1.34 -21.18
N ARG A 109 -0.94 2.19 -22.17
CA ARG A 109 -1.62 2.05 -23.45
C ARG A 109 -0.77 1.24 -24.41
N SER A 110 -1.42 0.30 -25.08
CA SER A 110 -0.71 -0.48 -26.09
C SER A 110 -0.39 0.41 -27.29
N GLN A 111 0.85 0.40 -27.72
CA GLN A 111 1.30 1.17 -28.89
C GLN A 111 1.49 0.26 -30.10
N VAL A 112 1.08 -0.97 -29.98
CA VAL A 112 1.20 -1.89 -31.10
C VAL A 112 0.16 -1.57 -32.15
N UNK A 113 0.67 -1.34 -33.05
CA UNK A 113 -0.19 -1.03 -34.02
C UNK A 113 -0.28 -1.76 -34.83
#